data_90338ea3a91c409684a236f482c72866
#
_entry.id   90338ea3a91c409684a236f482c72866
#
_cell.length_a   1.000
_cell.length_b   1.000
_cell.length_c   1.000
_cell.angle_alpha   90.00
_cell.angle_beta   90.00
_cell.angle_gamma   90.00
#
_symmetry.space_group_name_H-M   'P 1'
#
loop_
_entity.id
_entity.type
_entity.pdbx_description
1 polymer ?
#
loop_
_entity_poly.entity_id
_entity_poly.type
_entity_poly.pdbx_seq_one_letter_code
_entity_poly.pdbx_strand_id
1 'polypeptide(L)'
;MCAIVLAAGEGRRLRPLTAYRPKALCPVGNVPLLDRALHRVAALGFADPDTVAVNACYLGEQVVRHVGGRARLSVEPDDPLGTSGGVARLRDWIDGRGVLVGNADAYLATPDAPPGPDIAALLAGWDGRTVRLLGRPVTGPSRPGDFGRHRFAGFSLLPWSRVRGLPVTPTELVRTVWRPAEAAGELEVVEFTGTYLDTGTPADYLAANLHAAGAGSLLDPTATVTGRHRRAVVGAGAVVHGTVERAVVWPGGVVHPGEHLVDAVRVGADLTVPATPAA
;
A
#
# COMPACT_ATOMS: atom_id res chain seq x y z
N MET A 1 17.24 -11.24 -8.78
CA MET A 1 16.17 -10.21 -8.68
C MET A 1 16.10 -9.67 -7.27
N CYS A 2 15.49 -8.50 -7.08
CA CYS A 2 15.19 -7.93 -5.76
C CYS A 2 13.82 -7.25 -5.79
N ALA A 3 13.30 -6.88 -4.61
CA ALA A 3 12.04 -6.16 -4.49
C ALA A 3 12.27 -4.82 -3.78
N ILE A 4 11.47 -3.79 -4.12
CA ILE A 4 11.44 -2.50 -3.44
C ILE A 4 9.98 -2.21 -3.08
N VAL A 5 9.72 -1.92 -1.80
CA VAL A 5 8.42 -1.47 -1.34
C VAL A 5 8.49 0.04 -1.06
N LEU A 6 7.77 0.83 -1.85
CA LEU A 6 7.79 2.29 -1.76
C LEU A 6 6.84 2.77 -0.66
N ALA A 7 7.41 3.41 0.37
CA ALA A 7 6.72 3.83 1.59
C ALA A 7 7.01 5.30 2.00
N ALA A 8 7.65 6.10 1.14
CA ALA A 8 8.10 7.46 1.45
C ALA A 8 6.99 8.54 1.34
N GLY A 9 5.84 8.21 0.76
CA GLY A 9 4.79 9.18 0.43
C GLY A 9 4.08 9.79 1.66
N GLU A 10 3.74 11.09 1.59
CA GLU A 10 3.06 11.82 2.67
C GLU A 10 1.60 11.40 2.90
N GLY A 11 0.92 10.85 1.90
CA GLY A 11 -0.49 10.50 2.02
C GLY A 11 -1.42 11.70 2.28
N ARG A 12 -1.17 12.86 1.66
CA ARG A 12 -1.88 14.14 1.92
C ARG A 12 -3.41 14.03 1.85
N ARG A 13 -3.94 13.25 0.91
CA ARG A 13 -5.40 13.06 0.73
C ARG A 13 -6.05 12.26 1.87
N LEU A 14 -5.27 11.52 2.64
CA LEU A 14 -5.73 10.74 3.79
C LEU A 14 -5.66 11.53 5.11
N ARG A 15 -5.24 12.81 5.09
CA ARG A 15 -5.25 13.65 6.29
C ARG A 15 -6.69 13.79 6.83
N PRO A 16 -6.86 13.89 8.16
CA PRO A 16 -5.83 14.09 9.18
C PRO A 16 -5.17 12.78 9.68
N LEU A 17 -5.58 11.60 9.24
CA LEU A 17 -5.04 10.33 9.70
C LEU A 17 -3.51 10.25 9.55
N THR A 18 -2.99 10.72 8.42
CA THR A 18 -1.56 10.71 8.12
C THR A 18 -0.74 11.77 8.85
N ALA A 19 -1.35 12.64 9.64
CA ALA A 19 -0.62 13.48 10.58
C ALA A 19 -0.07 12.70 11.78
N TYR A 20 -0.68 11.57 12.12
CA TYR A 20 -0.30 10.73 13.27
C TYR A 20 0.58 9.54 12.88
N ARG A 21 0.43 9.06 11.65
CA ARG A 21 1.08 7.84 11.18
C ARG A 21 1.30 7.91 9.67
N PRO A 22 2.49 7.53 9.13
CA PRO A 22 2.68 7.49 7.69
C PRO A 22 1.67 6.55 7.04
N LYS A 23 1.18 6.87 5.83
CA LYS A 23 0.15 6.10 5.13
C LYS A 23 0.49 4.60 5.07
N ALA A 24 1.76 4.29 4.81
CA ALA A 24 2.25 2.91 4.75
C ALA A 24 2.03 2.11 6.05
N LEU A 25 1.94 2.78 7.20
CA LEU A 25 1.67 2.16 8.50
C LEU A 25 0.22 2.22 8.94
N CYS A 26 -0.68 2.87 8.18
CA CYS A 26 -2.11 2.83 8.47
C CYS A 26 -2.63 1.40 8.34
N PRO A 27 -3.29 0.84 9.39
CA PRO A 27 -3.73 -0.55 9.34
C PRO A 27 -5.00 -0.71 8.51
N VAL A 28 -5.05 -1.73 7.67
CA VAL A 28 -6.27 -2.20 7.01
C VAL A 28 -6.56 -3.61 7.50
N GLY A 29 -7.73 -3.81 8.12
CA GLY A 29 -8.04 -5.07 8.78
C GLY A 29 -7.01 -5.42 9.86
N ASN A 30 -6.61 -4.44 10.69
CA ASN A 30 -5.61 -4.55 11.76
C ASN A 30 -4.17 -4.88 11.30
N VAL A 31 -3.89 -4.92 10.00
CA VAL A 31 -2.54 -5.17 9.46
C VAL A 31 -2.04 -3.91 8.76
N PRO A 32 -0.88 -3.34 9.12
CA PRO A 32 -0.28 -2.21 8.42
C PRO A 32 -0.15 -2.46 6.91
N LEU A 33 -0.44 -1.46 6.09
CA LEU A 33 -0.35 -1.58 4.62
C LEU A 33 1.06 -2.03 4.17
N LEU A 34 2.11 -1.51 4.81
CA LEU A 34 3.50 -1.91 4.55
C LEU A 34 3.72 -3.41 4.83
N ASP A 35 3.17 -3.94 5.92
CA ASP A 35 3.32 -5.36 6.23
C ASP A 35 2.58 -6.23 5.22
N ARG A 36 1.44 -5.79 4.70
CA ARG A 36 0.74 -6.48 3.60
C ARG A 36 1.59 -6.55 2.34
N ALA A 37 2.30 -5.45 2.00
CA ALA A 37 3.20 -5.42 0.86
C ALA A 37 4.45 -6.30 1.10
N LEU A 38 5.05 -6.21 2.28
CA LEU A 38 6.21 -7.04 2.66
C LEU A 38 5.88 -8.53 2.69
N HIS A 39 4.74 -8.93 3.25
CA HIS A 39 4.29 -10.34 3.22
C HIS A 39 4.10 -10.84 1.80
N ARG A 40 3.59 -9.99 0.90
CA ARG A 40 3.38 -10.35 -0.50
C ARG A 40 4.70 -10.61 -1.23
N VAL A 41 5.69 -9.73 -1.07
CA VAL A 41 7.01 -9.94 -1.69
C VAL A 41 7.79 -11.06 -1.02
N ALA A 42 7.64 -11.25 0.30
CA ALA A 42 8.26 -12.35 1.03
C ALA A 42 7.77 -13.72 0.54
N ALA A 43 6.48 -13.86 0.25
CA ALA A 43 5.91 -15.08 -0.32
C ALA A 43 6.41 -15.38 -1.75
N LEU A 44 7.05 -14.41 -2.41
CA LEU A 44 7.74 -14.57 -3.70
C LEU A 44 9.26 -14.78 -3.54
N GLY A 45 9.75 -14.93 -2.31
CA GLY A 45 11.17 -15.18 -2.02
C GLY A 45 12.01 -13.94 -1.72
N PHE A 46 11.39 -12.76 -1.55
CA PHE A 46 12.09 -11.51 -1.17
C PHE A 46 11.80 -11.19 0.31
N ALA A 47 12.59 -11.77 1.23
CA ALA A 47 12.26 -11.79 2.66
C ALA A 47 13.37 -11.25 3.60
N ASP A 48 14.50 -10.80 3.07
CA ASP A 48 15.67 -10.34 3.83
C ASP A 48 16.27 -9.05 3.24
N PRO A 49 17.15 -8.32 3.97
CA PRO A 49 17.72 -7.05 3.51
C PRO A 49 18.56 -7.12 2.22
N ASP A 50 18.97 -8.30 1.78
CA ASP A 50 19.71 -8.48 0.53
C ASP A 50 18.76 -8.61 -0.65
N THR A 51 17.50 -8.98 -0.41
CA THR A 51 16.49 -9.24 -1.43
C THR A 51 15.33 -8.26 -1.42
N VAL A 52 15.02 -7.58 -0.30
CA VAL A 52 13.97 -6.55 -0.22
C VAL A 52 14.45 -5.25 0.39
N ALA A 53 14.05 -4.12 -0.19
CA ALA A 53 14.30 -2.78 0.33
C ALA A 53 12.99 -2.00 0.54
N VAL A 54 13.02 -1.05 1.49
CA VAL A 54 11.93 -0.11 1.78
C VAL A 54 12.50 1.31 1.78
N ASN A 55 11.88 2.24 1.03
CA ASN A 55 12.21 3.66 1.17
C ASN A 55 11.32 4.32 2.23
N ALA A 56 11.84 5.35 2.88
CA ALA A 56 11.15 6.11 3.91
C ALA A 56 11.51 7.60 3.81
N CYS A 57 10.54 8.48 4.04
CA CYS A 57 10.72 9.93 4.10
C CYS A 57 9.77 10.54 5.13
N TYR A 58 8.52 10.81 4.74
CA TYR A 58 7.53 11.40 5.64
C TYR A 58 7.28 10.52 6.87
N LEU A 59 7.41 11.09 8.07
CA LEU A 59 7.41 10.36 9.35
C LEU A 59 8.33 9.11 9.29
N GLY A 60 9.45 9.24 8.59
CA GLY A 60 10.33 8.15 8.21
C GLY A 60 10.85 7.33 9.39
N GLU A 61 11.08 7.97 10.56
CA GLU A 61 11.48 7.27 11.78
C GLU A 61 10.49 6.18 12.22
N GLN A 62 9.18 6.42 12.00
CA GLN A 62 8.17 5.39 12.31
C GLN A 62 8.30 4.20 11.35
N VAL A 63 8.57 4.45 10.06
CA VAL A 63 8.79 3.40 9.06
C VAL A 63 10.07 2.63 9.39
N VAL A 64 11.17 3.33 9.67
CA VAL A 64 12.47 2.73 10.04
C VAL A 64 12.32 1.81 11.25
N ARG A 65 11.68 2.30 12.31
CA ARG A 65 11.43 1.53 13.54
C ARG A 65 10.53 0.32 13.29
N HIS A 66 9.51 0.47 12.45
CA HIS A 66 8.57 -0.58 12.12
C HIS A 66 9.20 -1.68 11.24
N VAL A 67 10.01 -1.30 10.26
CA VAL A 67 10.72 -2.26 9.40
C VAL A 67 11.73 -3.07 10.22
N GLY A 68 12.44 -2.43 11.15
CA GLY A 68 13.48 -3.10 11.95
C GLY A 68 14.54 -3.69 11.02
N GLY A 69 14.98 -4.89 11.22
CA GLY A 69 15.95 -5.58 10.38
C GLY A 69 15.38 -6.38 9.19
N ARG A 70 14.08 -6.26 8.89
CA ARG A 70 13.38 -7.09 7.89
C ARG A 70 13.71 -6.76 6.44
N ALA A 71 14.19 -5.55 6.17
CA ALA A 71 14.50 -5.07 4.82
C ALA A 71 15.65 -4.07 4.83
N ARG A 72 16.29 -3.87 3.69
CA ARG A 72 17.21 -2.75 3.44
C ARG A 72 16.44 -1.44 3.51
N LEU A 73 16.89 -0.49 4.33
CA LEU A 73 16.28 0.83 4.43
C LEU A 73 16.98 1.84 3.53
N SER A 74 16.17 2.65 2.81
CA SER A 74 16.61 3.81 2.05
C SER A 74 15.87 5.04 2.57
N VAL A 75 16.48 5.77 3.51
CA VAL A 75 15.90 7.00 4.08
C VAL A 75 16.19 8.17 3.16
N GLU A 76 15.15 8.82 2.67
CA GLU A 76 15.25 10.03 1.84
C GLU A 76 15.39 11.26 2.76
N PRO A 77 16.29 12.22 2.47
CA PRO A 77 16.68 13.21 3.48
C PRO A 77 15.59 14.22 3.83
N ASP A 78 15.00 14.88 2.84
CA ASP A 78 14.11 16.02 3.08
C ASP A 78 12.71 15.81 2.51
N ASP A 79 12.58 15.83 1.18
CA ASP A 79 11.34 15.61 0.46
C ASP A 79 11.31 14.26 -0.25
N PRO A 80 10.12 13.65 -0.42
CA PRO A 80 9.99 12.41 -1.16
C PRO A 80 10.51 12.53 -2.59
N LEU A 81 11.41 11.63 -2.98
CA LEU A 81 11.99 11.58 -4.33
C LEU A 81 11.02 11.03 -5.39
N GLY A 82 9.77 10.73 -5.01
CA GLY A 82 8.82 10.07 -5.87
C GLY A 82 9.21 8.62 -6.15
N THR A 83 8.43 7.96 -6.98
CA THR A 83 8.62 6.52 -7.22
C THR A 83 9.90 6.21 -7.98
N SER A 84 10.28 7.04 -8.94
CA SER A 84 11.50 6.86 -9.74
C SER A 84 12.76 7.21 -8.96
N GLY A 85 12.79 8.38 -8.32
CA GLY A 85 13.95 8.81 -7.53
C GLY A 85 14.21 7.88 -6.35
N GLY A 86 13.16 7.37 -5.70
CA GLY A 86 13.27 6.36 -4.63
C GLY A 86 13.93 5.06 -5.11
N VAL A 87 13.55 4.57 -6.29
CA VAL A 87 14.20 3.41 -6.91
C VAL A 87 15.66 3.74 -7.30
N ALA A 88 15.89 4.91 -7.92
CA ALA A 88 17.22 5.35 -8.34
C ALA A 88 18.22 5.43 -7.18
N ARG A 89 17.77 5.84 -5.99
CA ARG A 89 18.58 5.92 -4.77
C ARG A 89 19.08 4.54 -4.30
N LEU A 90 18.40 3.49 -4.66
CA LEU A 90 18.78 2.10 -4.35
C LEU A 90 19.62 1.43 -5.45
N ARG A 91 20.05 2.16 -6.51
CA ARG A 91 20.73 1.61 -7.69
C ARG A 91 21.92 0.73 -7.35
N ASP A 92 22.81 1.19 -6.47
CA ASP A 92 24.01 0.43 -6.09
C ASP A 92 23.68 -0.86 -5.34
N TRP A 93 22.59 -0.86 -4.57
CA TRP A 93 22.08 -2.06 -3.91
C TRP A 93 21.38 -3.00 -4.91
N ILE A 94 20.68 -2.47 -5.92
CA ILE A 94 20.04 -3.25 -6.97
C ILE A 94 21.08 -4.02 -7.79
N ASP A 95 22.18 -3.40 -8.13
CA ASP A 95 23.39 -3.99 -8.74
C ASP A 95 23.08 -5.02 -9.84
N GLY A 96 22.58 -4.55 -10.96
CA GLY A 96 22.33 -5.38 -12.16
C GLY A 96 21.06 -6.22 -12.12
N ARG A 97 20.39 -6.33 -10.99
CA ARG A 97 19.19 -7.17 -10.81
C ARG A 97 17.94 -6.55 -11.46
N GLY A 98 17.01 -7.39 -11.90
CA GLY A 98 15.64 -6.96 -12.14
C GLY A 98 14.93 -6.63 -10.83
N VAL A 99 13.98 -5.69 -10.86
CA VAL A 99 13.38 -5.11 -9.66
C VAL A 99 11.85 -5.24 -9.68
N LEU A 100 11.29 -5.94 -8.70
CA LEU A 100 9.87 -5.90 -8.40
C LEU A 100 9.60 -4.68 -7.51
N VAL A 101 8.90 -3.67 -8.02
CA VAL A 101 8.54 -2.46 -7.28
C VAL A 101 7.08 -2.54 -6.86
N GLY A 102 6.82 -2.44 -5.56
CA GLY A 102 5.48 -2.40 -4.98
C GLY A 102 5.21 -1.11 -4.21
N ASN A 103 4.00 -0.58 -4.33
CA ASN A 103 3.54 0.53 -3.50
C ASN A 103 3.03 -0.01 -2.15
N ALA A 104 3.58 0.48 -1.05
CA ALA A 104 3.16 0.08 0.29
C ALA A 104 1.69 0.41 0.60
N ASP A 105 1.12 1.38 -0.10
CA ASP A 105 -0.22 1.91 0.16
C ASP A 105 -1.33 1.27 -0.70
N ALA A 106 -0.99 0.26 -1.50
CA ALA A 106 -1.95 -0.50 -2.30
C ALA A 106 -2.57 -1.64 -1.48
N TYR A 107 -3.89 -1.62 -1.33
CA TYR A 107 -4.61 -2.76 -0.77
C TYR A 107 -5.04 -3.69 -1.91
N LEU A 108 -4.50 -4.90 -1.91
CA LEU A 108 -4.88 -5.98 -2.83
C LEU A 108 -5.44 -7.16 -2.04
N ALA A 109 -6.44 -7.82 -2.60
CA ALA A 109 -7.00 -9.05 -2.06
C ALA A 109 -7.58 -9.90 -3.17
N THR A 110 -7.36 -11.20 -3.12
CA THR A 110 -7.98 -12.19 -4.00
C THR A 110 -8.66 -13.26 -3.15
N PRO A 111 -9.90 -13.66 -3.48
CA PRO A 111 -10.58 -14.73 -2.73
C PRO A 111 -9.83 -16.05 -2.79
N ASP A 112 -9.20 -16.35 -3.96
CA ASP A 112 -8.70 -17.67 -4.29
C ASP A 112 -7.19 -17.80 -4.21
N ALA A 113 -6.47 -16.71 -3.89
CA ALA A 113 -5.02 -16.74 -3.77
C ALA A 113 -4.52 -15.94 -2.55
N PRO A 114 -3.61 -16.49 -1.74
CA PRO A 114 -2.98 -15.75 -0.66
C PRO A 114 -2.07 -14.64 -1.22
N PRO A 115 -1.66 -13.67 -0.37
CA PRO A 115 -0.66 -12.67 -0.74
C PRO A 115 0.63 -13.29 -1.29
N GLY A 116 1.13 -12.76 -2.40
CA GLY A 116 2.30 -13.25 -3.13
C GLY A 116 1.89 -14.02 -4.38
N PRO A 117 1.30 -15.22 -4.29
CA PRO A 117 0.71 -15.91 -5.43
C PRO A 117 -0.25 -15.07 -6.27
N ASP A 118 -0.97 -14.13 -5.65
CA ASP A 118 -1.88 -13.20 -6.32
C ASP A 118 -1.20 -12.26 -7.34
N ILE A 119 0.11 -12.04 -7.23
CA ILE A 119 0.91 -11.22 -8.15
C ILE A 119 2.04 -12.01 -8.83
N ALA A 120 2.14 -13.32 -8.61
CA ALA A 120 3.23 -14.16 -9.12
C ALA A 120 3.34 -14.16 -10.65
N ALA A 121 2.23 -13.90 -11.35
CA ALA A 121 2.20 -13.78 -12.81
C ALA A 121 3.12 -12.67 -13.35
N LEU A 122 3.45 -11.63 -12.54
CA LEU A 122 4.45 -10.63 -12.92
C LEU A 122 5.84 -11.24 -13.16
N LEU A 123 6.17 -12.30 -12.42
CA LEU A 123 7.48 -12.95 -12.49
C LEU A 123 7.51 -14.11 -13.48
N ALA A 124 6.36 -14.72 -13.75
CA ALA A 124 6.26 -15.92 -14.57
C ALA A 124 6.78 -15.68 -15.99
N GLY A 125 7.80 -16.46 -16.41
CA GLY A 125 8.41 -16.36 -17.74
C GLY A 125 8.97 -14.96 -18.09
N TRP A 126 9.32 -14.15 -17.12
CA TRP A 126 9.89 -12.83 -17.40
C TRP A 126 11.28 -12.94 -18.04
N ASP A 127 11.47 -12.21 -19.13
CA ASP A 127 12.68 -12.25 -19.96
C ASP A 127 13.84 -11.35 -19.47
N GLY A 128 13.61 -10.53 -18.42
CA GLY A 128 14.57 -9.57 -17.92
C GLY A 128 14.71 -8.29 -18.78
N ARG A 129 13.86 -8.09 -19.78
CA ARG A 129 13.90 -6.95 -20.73
C ARG A 129 12.63 -6.13 -20.72
N THR A 130 11.48 -6.79 -20.64
CA THR A 130 10.15 -6.15 -20.69
C THR A 130 9.79 -5.54 -19.35
N VAL A 131 9.23 -4.33 -19.37
CA VAL A 131 8.58 -3.73 -18.19
C VAL A 131 7.20 -4.40 -18.02
N ARG A 132 6.90 -4.93 -16.85
CA ARG A 132 5.56 -5.45 -16.55
C ARG A 132 4.87 -4.60 -15.51
N LEU A 133 3.60 -4.31 -15.74
CA LEU A 133 2.71 -3.65 -14.78
C LEU A 133 1.61 -4.60 -14.35
N LEU A 134 1.35 -4.67 -13.06
CA LEU A 134 0.11 -5.25 -12.58
C LEU A 134 -1.02 -4.28 -12.90
N GLY A 135 -2.03 -4.72 -13.63
CA GLY A 135 -3.12 -3.88 -14.11
C GLY A 135 -4.48 -4.46 -13.80
N ARG A 136 -5.37 -3.66 -13.20
CA ARG A 136 -6.78 -4.04 -13.08
C ARG A 136 -7.56 -3.57 -14.32
N PRO A 137 -8.49 -4.36 -14.85
CA PRO A 137 -9.36 -3.93 -15.93
C PRO A 137 -10.13 -2.66 -15.57
N VAL A 138 -10.32 -1.79 -16.54
CA VAL A 138 -11.19 -0.61 -16.42
C VAL A 138 -12.39 -0.76 -17.34
N THR A 139 -13.57 -0.45 -16.81
CA THR A 139 -14.81 -0.40 -17.55
C THR A 139 -15.07 1.04 -18.02
N GLY A 140 -15.54 1.21 -19.25
CA GLY A 140 -15.83 2.51 -19.84
C GLY A 140 -14.67 3.11 -20.64
N PRO A 141 -14.76 4.42 -21.02
CA PRO A 141 -13.73 5.07 -21.82
C PRO A 141 -12.39 5.15 -21.07
N SER A 142 -11.28 5.00 -21.82
CA SER A 142 -9.93 5.15 -21.29
C SER A 142 -9.75 6.56 -20.70
N ARG A 143 -9.04 6.63 -19.57
CA ARG A 143 -8.71 7.88 -18.86
C ARG A 143 -7.20 8.11 -18.85
N PRO A 144 -6.76 9.37 -18.66
CA PRO A 144 -5.35 9.65 -18.42
C PRO A 144 -4.84 8.79 -17.25
N GLY A 145 -3.71 8.12 -17.46
CA GLY A 145 -3.11 7.19 -16.48
C GLY A 145 -3.40 5.72 -16.73
N ASP A 146 -4.35 5.38 -17.61
CA ASP A 146 -4.60 3.99 -18.00
C ASP A 146 -3.54 3.50 -19.01
N PHE A 147 -3.27 2.20 -18.99
CA PHE A 147 -2.41 1.48 -19.94
C PHE A 147 -3.32 0.57 -20.78
N GLY A 148 -3.70 1.04 -21.97
CA GLY A 148 -4.75 0.40 -22.75
C GLY A 148 -6.07 0.33 -21.97
N ARG A 149 -6.54 -0.89 -21.68
CA ARG A 149 -7.78 -1.13 -20.91
C ARG A 149 -7.52 -1.45 -19.43
N HIS A 150 -6.36 -1.08 -18.92
CA HIS A 150 -5.96 -1.41 -17.55
C HIS A 150 -5.48 -0.18 -16.82
N ARG A 151 -5.71 -0.16 -15.52
CA ARG A 151 -5.14 0.80 -14.58
C ARG A 151 -4.14 0.12 -13.69
N PHE A 152 -3.00 0.75 -13.45
CA PHE A 152 -1.95 0.24 -12.57
C PHE A 152 -2.50 -0.17 -11.19
N ALA A 153 -2.09 -1.34 -10.72
CA ALA A 153 -2.56 -1.96 -9.48
C ALA A 153 -1.44 -2.19 -8.46
N GLY A 154 -0.55 -1.21 -8.32
CA GLY A 154 0.38 -1.13 -7.19
C GLY A 154 1.69 -1.91 -7.33
N PHE A 155 1.87 -2.78 -8.34
CA PHE A 155 3.12 -3.52 -8.55
C PHE A 155 3.62 -3.42 -9.99
N SER A 156 4.94 -3.28 -10.16
CA SER A 156 5.61 -3.30 -11.47
C SER A 156 6.91 -4.07 -11.41
N LEU A 157 7.29 -4.71 -12.51
CA LEU A 157 8.55 -5.42 -12.67
C LEU A 157 9.40 -4.70 -13.70
N LEU A 158 10.61 -4.28 -13.30
CA LEU A 158 11.48 -3.41 -14.07
C LEU A 158 12.80 -4.11 -14.41
N PRO A 159 13.23 -4.11 -15.68
CA PRO A 159 14.55 -4.59 -16.05
C PRO A 159 15.63 -3.59 -15.61
N TRP A 160 16.82 -4.10 -15.31
CA TRP A 160 17.98 -3.27 -14.96
C TRP A 160 18.31 -2.18 -16.01
N SER A 161 18.13 -2.50 -17.28
CA SER A 161 18.34 -1.55 -18.38
C SER A 161 17.53 -0.25 -18.23
N ARG A 162 16.34 -0.33 -17.60
CA ARG A 162 15.45 0.81 -17.34
C ARG A 162 15.72 1.49 -16.00
N VAL A 163 16.44 0.84 -15.08
CA VAL A 163 16.73 1.35 -13.73
C VAL A 163 18.10 2.03 -13.66
N ARG A 164 19.11 1.47 -14.32
CA ARG A 164 20.52 1.89 -14.19
C ARG A 164 20.78 3.39 -14.47
N GLY A 165 19.98 4.00 -15.33
CA GLY A 165 20.12 5.41 -15.74
C GLY A 165 19.16 6.38 -15.06
N LEU A 166 18.35 5.95 -14.10
CA LEU A 166 17.40 6.82 -13.43
C LEU A 166 18.12 7.88 -12.58
N PRO A 167 17.73 9.17 -12.65
CA PRO A 167 18.30 10.20 -11.81
C PRO A 167 17.74 10.12 -10.38
N VAL A 168 18.58 10.43 -9.38
CA VAL A 168 18.15 10.57 -7.97
C VAL A 168 17.55 11.96 -7.78
N THR A 169 16.41 12.22 -8.40
CA THR A 169 15.65 13.48 -8.34
C THR A 169 14.16 13.20 -8.19
N PRO A 170 13.38 14.14 -7.65
CA PRO A 170 11.93 13.95 -7.48
C PRO A 170 11.22 13.73 -8.82
N THR A 171 10.87 12.47 -9.10
CA THR A 171 10.14 12.09 -10.32
C THR A 171 9.45 10.73 -10.16
N GLU A 172 8.55 10.42 -11.10
CA GLU A 172 7.68 9.25 -11.06
C GLU A 172 8.03 8.21 -12.13
N LEU A 173 7.95 6.92 -11.80
CA LEU A 173 8.18 5.79 -12.72
C LEU A 173 7.29 5.85 -13.96
N VAL A 174 6.08 6.40 -13.84
CA VAL A 174 5.18 6.55 -14.99
C VAL A 174 5.81 7.41 -16.08
N ARG A 175 6.58 8.44 -15.72
CA ARG A 175 7.24 9.36 -16.69
C ARG A 175 8.57 8.82 -17.19
N THR A 176 9.35 8.22 -16.31
CA THR A 176 10.75 7.85 -16.61
C THR A 176 10.90 6.43 -17.14
N VAL A 177 9.96 5.52 -16.80
CA VAL A 177 10.05 4.11 -17.16
C VAL A 177 8.83 3.64 -17.94
N TRP A 178 7.61 3.77 -17.40
CA TRP A 178 6.45 3.08 -17.95
C TRP A 178 6.02 3.65 -19.30
N ARG A 179 5.82 4.98 -19.44
CA ARG A 179 5.43 5.59 -20.71
C ARG A 179 6.53 5.46 -21.80
N PRO A 180 7.83 5.63 -21.49
CA PRO A 180 8.88 5.31 -22.45
C PRO A 180 8.93 3.85 -22.88
N ALA A 181 8.66 2.91 -21.99
CA ALA A 181 8.58 1.49 -22.34
C ALA A 181 7.35 1.17 -23.20
N GLU A 182 6.20 1.75 -22.88
CA GLU A 182 4.97 1.63 -23.67
C GLU A 182 5.17 2.15 -25.08
N ALA A 183 5.77 3.33 -25.23
CA ALA A 183 6.06 3.92 -26.55
C ALA A 183 7.06 3.09 -27.38
N ALA A 184 7.95 2.35 -26.71
CA ALA A 184 8.89 1.43 -27.36
C ALA A 184 8.32 0.04 -27.65
N GLY A 185 7.07 -0.26 -27.25
CA GLY A 185 6.52 -1.60 -27.35
C GLY A 185 7.14 -2.62 -26.37
N GLU A 186 7.79 -2.14 -25.31
CA GLU A 186 8.49 -2.94 -24.29
C GLU A 186 7.75 -2.97 -22.93
N LEU A 187 6.44 -2.70 -22.95
CA LEU A 187 5.60 -2.75 -21.76
C LEU A 187 4.50 -3.79 -21.93
N GLU A 188 4.38 -4.64 -20.93
CA GLU A 188 3.32 -5.65 -20.80
C GLU A 188 2.47 -5.36 -19.58
N VAL A 189 1.15 -5.49 -19.69
CA VAL A 189 0.24 -5.41 -18.55
C VAL A 189 -0.20 -6.82 -18.18
N VAL A 190 0.12 -7.22 -16.96
CA VAL A 190 -0.35 -8.48 -16.35
C VAL A 190 -1.64 -8.20 -15.61
N GLU A 191 -2.72 -8.84 -16.02
CA GLU A 191 -4.04 -8.58 -15.46
C GLU A 191 -4.17 -9.08 -14.02
N PHE A 192 -4.69 -8.24 -13.15
CA PHE A 192 -5.06 -8.54 -11.78
C PHE A 192 -6.59 -8.55 -11.66
N THR A 193 -7.15 -9.72 -11.39
CA THR A 193 -8.61 -9.94 -11.31
C THR A 193 -9.16 -9.78 -9.89
N GLY A 194 -8.30 -9.61 -8.89
CA GLY A 194 -8.69 -9.41 -7.50
C GLY A 194 -9.20 -7.99 -7.19
N THR A 195 -9.52 -7.76 -5.94
CA THR A 195 -9.88 -6.45 -5.41
C THR A 195 -8.64 -5.58 -5.24
N TYR A 196 -8.62 -4.42 -5.89
CA TYR A 196 -7.67 -3.34 -5.65
C TYR A 196 -8.41 -2.11 -5.13
N LEU A 197 -7.96 -1.59 -3.98
CA LEU A 197 -8.46 -0.34 -3.41
C LEU A 197 -7.29 0.61 -3.16
N ASP A 198 -7.40 1.83 -3.71
CA ASP A 198 -6.51 2.94 -3.35
C ASP A 198 -6.97 3.48 -1.99
N THR A 199 -6.15 3.32 -0.97
CA THR A 199 -6.43 3.81 0.37
C THR A 199 -6.10 5.32 0.49
N GLY A 200 -6.34 6.07 -0.56
CA GLY A 200 -5.89 7.46 -0.70
C GLY A 200 -6.70 8.50 0.08
N THR A 201 -7.97 8.25 0.32
CA THR A 201 -8.86 9.12 1.08
C THR A 201 -9.44 8.40 2.30
N PRO A 202 -10.00 9.10 3.31
CA PRO A 202 -10.68 8.44 4.42
C PRO A 202 -11.79 7.46 3.99
N ALA A 203 -12.54 7.80 2.93
CA ALA A 203 -13.58 6.93 2.38
C ALA A 203 -13.01 5.65 1.75
N ASP A 204 -11.97 5.78 0.92
CA ASP A 204 -11.29 4.62 0.32
C ASP A 204 -10.62 3.75 1.39
N TYR A 205 -10.05 4.39 2.41
CA TYR A 205 -9.45 3.70 3.55
C TYR A 205 -10.47 2.91 4.36
N LEU A 206 -11.64 3.51 4.62
CA LEU A 206 -12.76 2.80 5.25
C LEU A 206 -13.22 1.63 4.39
N ALA A 207 -13.40 1.85 3.09
CA ALA A 207 -13.81 0.79 2.16
C ALA A 207 -12.86 -0.41 2.18
N ALA A 208 -11.54 -0.16 2.20
CA ALA A 208 -10.53 -1.22 2.31
C ALA A 208 -10.64 -1.99 3.64
N ASN A 209 -10.88 -1.29 4.75
CA ASN A 209 -11.07 -1.92 6.05
C ASN A 209 -12.35 -2.77 6.11
N LEU A 210 -13.46 -2.26 5.56
CA LEU A 210 -14.72 -3.00 5.50
C LEU A 210 -14.63 -4.22 4.59
N HIS A 211 -13.86 -4.11 3.49
CA HIS A 211 -13.55 -5.26 2.64
C HIS A 211 -12.74 -6.32 3.41
N ALA A 212 -11.72 -5.89 4.16
CA ALA A 212 -10.90 -6.81 4.97
C ALA A 212 -11.69 -7.49 6.10
N ALA A 213 -12.72 -6.83 6.65
CA ALA A 213 -13.61 -7.37 7.67
C ALA A 213 -14.69 -8.32 7.09
N GLY A 214 -14.91 -8.28 5.78
CA GLY A 214 -15.97 -9.05 5.12
C GLY A 214 -17.37 -8.65 5.57
N ALA A 215 -18.24 -9.62 5.77
CA ALA A 215 -19.63 -9.38 6.20
C ALA A 215 -19.76 -9.05 7.71
N GLY A 216 -18.75 -9.41 8.51
CA GLY A 216 -18.74 -9.26 9.96
C GLY A 216 -18.00 -8.04 10.47
N SER A 217 -17.50 -8.15 11.69
CA SER A 217 -16.55 -7.21 12.29
C SER A 217 -15.25 -7.93 12.60
N LEU A 218 -14.13 -7.22 12.46
CA LEU A 218 -12.80 -7.69 12.80
C LEU A 218 -12.33 -6.99 14.08
N LEU A 219 -12.30 -7.73 15.17
CA LEU A 219 -11.89 -7.24 16.48
C LEU A 219 -10.51 -7.81 16.80
N ASP A 220 -9.57 -6.95 17.21
CA ASP A 220 -8.31 -7.43 17.75
C ASP A 220 -8.53 -8.15 19.08
N PRO A 221 -7.87 -9.28 19.35
CA PRO A 221 -8.05 -10.04 20.61
C PRO A 221 -7.73 -9.24 21.87
N THR A 222 -6.94 -8.18 21.78
CA THR A 222 -6.57 -7.30 22.89
C THR A 222 -7.53 -6.12 23.09
N ALA A 223 -8.51 -5.96 22.20
CA ALA A 223 -9.50 -4.90 22.31
C ALA A 223 -10.56 -5.24 23.38
N THR A 224 -11.02 -4.21 24.09
CA THR A 224 -12.14 -4.32 25.04
C THR A 224 -13.41 -3.76 24.40
N VAL A 225 -14.35 -4.63 24.04
CA VAL A 225 -15.59 -4.22 23.37
C VAL A 225 -16.79 -4.65 24.21
N THR A 226 -17.42 -3.69 24.90
CA THR A 226 -18.65 -3.89 25.69
C THR A 226 -19.86 -3.24 25.00
N GLY A 227 -19.62 -2.37 24.03
CA GLY A 227 -20.63 -1.71 23.22
C GLY A 227 -21.10 -2.54 22.03
N ARG A 228 -21.88 -1.92 21.13
CA ARG A 228 -22.38 -2.57 19.93
C ARG A 228 -21.45 -2.34 18.76
N HIS A 229 -21.31 -3.34 17.89
CA HIS A 229 -20.53 -3.20 16.67
C HIS A 229 -21.21 -3.91 15.49
N ARG A 230 -21.09 -3.31 14.30
CA ARG A 230 -21.58 -3.87 13.04
C ARG A 230 -20.66 -3.47 11.88
N ARG A 231 -20.09 -4.47 11.18
CA ARG A 231 -19.13 -4.24 10.08
C ARG A 231 -18.04 -3.24 10.50
N ALA A 232 -17.38 -3.51 11.60
CA ALA A 232 -16.37 -2.63 12.18
C ALA A 232 -15.01 -3.31 12.23
N VAL A 233 -13.95 -2.51 12.19
CA VAL A 233 -12.57 -2.95 12.48
C VAL A 233 -12.11 -2.26 13.75
N VAL A 234 -11.78 -3.05 14.77
CA VAL A 234 -11.34 -2.54 16.08
C VAL A 234 -9.91 -3.02 16.33
N GLY A 235 -8.99 -2.08 16.46
CA GLY A 235 -7.56 -2.34 16.59
C GLY A 235 -7.10 -2.74 17.99
N ALA A 236 -5.84 -3.15 18.09
CA ALA A 236 -5.21 -3.63 19.32
C ALA A 236 -5.33 -2.61 20.47
N GLY A 237 -5.72 -3.09 21.66
CA GLY A 237 -5.87 -2.27 22.85
C GLY A 237 -6.95 -1.19 22.77
N ALA A 238 -7.79 -1.18 21.75
CA ALA A 238 -8.89 -0.23 21.65
C ALA A 238 -10.00 -0.56 22.66
N VAL A 239 -10.71 0.48 23.11
CA VAL A 239 -11.80 0.37 24.09
C VAL A 239 -13.09 0.91 23.47
N VAL A 240 -14.11 0.07 23.36
CA VAL A 240 -15.40 0.44 22.75
C VAL A 240 -16.54 0.18 23.74
N HIS A 241 -17.09 1.26 24.29
CA HIS A 241 -18.27 1.23 25.15
C HIS A 241 -19.54 1.71 24.42
N GLY A 242 -19.38 2.54 23.40
CA GLY A 242 -20.45 3.06 22.54
C GLY A 242 -20.83 2.12 21.39
N THR A 243 -21.38 2.68 20.32
CA THR A 243 -21.77 1.95 19.12
C THR A 243 -20.83 2.27 17.96
N VAL A 244 -20.38 1.25 17.23
CA VAL A 244 -19.49 1.36 16.07
C VAL A 244 -20.11 0.63 14.89
N GLU A 245 -20.45 1.37 13.83
CA GLU A 245 -21.10 0.83 12.64
C GLU A 245 -20.37 1.30 11.36
N ARG A 246 -19.98 0.36 10.51
CA ARG A 246 -19.16 0.64 9.31
C ARG A 246 -18.05 1.63 9.62
N ALA A 247 -17.23 1.31 10.63
CA ALA A 247 -16.22 2.23 11.11
C ALA A 247 -14.94 1.49 11.53
N VAL A 248 -13.88 2.26 11.67
CA VAL A 248 -12.57 1.77 12.10
C VAL A 248 -12.17 2.46 13.40
N VAL A 249 -11.81 1.69 14.40
CA VAL A 249 -11.19 2.20 15.63
C VAL A 249 -9.73 1.77 15.62
N TRP A 250 -8.82 2.73 15.54
CA TRP A 250 -7.38 2.46 15.49
C TRP A 250 -6.87 1.84 16.80
N PRO A 251 -5.69 1.20 16.77
CA PRO A 251 -5.05 0.69 18.00
C PRO A 251 -5.00 1.75 19.09
N GLY A 252 -5.46 1.37 20.31
CA GLY A 252 -5.57 2.28 21.45
C GLY A 252 -6.69 3.32 21.35
N GLY A 253 -7.54 3.26 20.32
CA GLY A 253 -8.66 4.19 20.16
C GLY A 253 -9.77 3.94 21.20
N VAL A 254 -10.49 5.00 21.58
CA VAL A 254 -11.57 4.90 22.60
C VAL A 254 -12.87 5.41 22.00
N VAL A 255 -13.97 4.65 22.23
CA VAL A 255 -15.34 5.07 21.92
C VAL A 255 -16.13 5.03 23.23
N HIS A 256 -16.51 6.21 23.71
CA HIS A 256 -17.13 6.36 25.02
C HIS A 256 -18.58 5.87 25.05
N PRO A 257 -19.15 5.60 26.27
CA PRO A 257 -20.56 5.30 26.40
C PRO A 257 -21.43 6.41 25.79
N GLY A 258 -22.46 6.01 25.03
CA GLY A 258 -23.35 6.94 24.34
C GLY A 258 -22.84 7.49 23.00
N GLU A 259 -21.56 7.32 22.65
CA GLU A 259 -21.06 7.66 21.32
C GLU A 259 -21.58 6.68 20.26
N HIS A 260 -21.83 7.21 19.07
CA HIS A 260 -22.23 6.40 17.91
C HIS A 260 -21.36 6.81 16.70
N LEU A 261 -20.41 5.95 16.33
CA LEU A 261 -19.55 6.13 15.15
C LEU A 261 -20.13 5.42 13.96
N VAL A 262 -20.42 6.16 12.90
CA VAL A 262 -20.93 5.65 11.62
C VAL A 262 -20.08 6.19 10.48
N ASP A 263 -19.66 5.33 9.55
CA ASP A 263 -18.85 5.69 8.39
C ASP A 263 -17.67 6.61 8.77
N ALA A 264 -16.87 6.18 9.74
CA ALA A 264 -15.83 7.01 10.33
C ALA A 264 -14.59 6.20 10.76
N VAL A 265 -13.50 6.92 11.01
CA VAL A 265 -12.27 6.39 11.61
C VAL A 265 -12.01 7.13 12.93
N ARG A 266 -11.88 6.39 14.03
CA ARG A 266 -11.50 6.91 15.34
C ARG A 266 -10.00 6.70 15.58
N VAL A 267 -9.32 7.77 15.98
CA VAL A 267 -7.90 7.77 16.37
C VAL A 267 -7.79 8.33 17.79
N GLY A 268 -7.19 7.58 18.69
CA GLY A 268 -7.15 7.95 20.11
C GLY A 268 -8.55 8.09 20.72
N ALA A 269 -8.70 8.98 21.71
CA ALA A 269 -9.98 9.16 22.39
C ALA A 269 -10.91 10.15 21.67
N ASP A 270 -10.38 11.15 20.98
CA ASP A 270 -11.16 12.33 20.60
C ASP A 270 -11.24 12.57 19.08
N LEU A 271 -10.27 12.07 18.28
CA LEU A 271 -10.29 12.34 16.85
C LEU A 271 -11.19 11.35 16.11
N THR A 272 -12.30 11.86 15.60
CA THR A 272 -13.17 11.14 14.64
C THR A 272 -13.05 11.76 13.26
N VAL A 273 -12.66 10.96 12.29
CA VAL A 273 -12.55 11.37 10.88
C VAL A 273 -13.71 10.78 10.10
N PRO A 274 -14.65 11.59 9.57
CA PRO A 274 -15.69 11.11 8.68
C PRO A 274 -15.09 10.45 7.44
N ALA A 275 -15.67 9.34 7.02
CA ALA A 275 -15.18 8.55 5.90
C ALA A 275 -16.32 8.17 4.93
N THR A 276 -17.34 9.02 4.84
CA THR A 276 -18.46 8.84 3.91
C THR A 276 -17.94 8.98 2.47
N PRO A 277 -18.31 8.09 1.54
CA PRO A 277 -18.00 8.26 0.14
C PRO A 277 -18.54 9.61 -0.37
N ALA A 278 -17.78 10.26 -1.25
CA ALA A 278 -18.30 11.42 -1.96
C ALA A 278 -19.52 10.98 -2.79
N ALA A 279 -20.61 11.75 -2.69
CA ALA A 279 -21.86 11.50 -3.41
C ALA A 279 -21.65 11.55 -4.94
#